data_ede77fb001d4bfb17b98fde8a9c2e5f8
#
_entry.id   ede77fb001d4bfb17b98fde8a9c2e5f8
#
_cell.length_a   1.000
_cell.length_b   1.000
_cell.length_c   1.000
_cell.angle_alpha   90.00
_cell.angle_beta   90.00
_cell.angle_gamma   90.00
#
_symmetry.space_group_name_H-M   'P 1'
#
loop_
_entity.id
_entity.type
_entity.pdbx_description
1 polymer ?
#
loop_
_entity_poly.entity_id
_entity_poly.type
_entity_poly.pdbx_seq_one_letter_code
_entity_poly.pdbx_strand_id
1 'polypeptide(L)'
;MQHTHRNGSTKIPVTLAVLAAIGIILGKFLAFNVTEFMRFSFENLTIIFAGIVFGPTLGAVVGTVQDLVGCLAVGYAINPLITLGCASLGAVAGVLYRALKKLPYTLRITVATLSAHLVGSVLIKTAGLVIFYSLPFGVTIAWRTLNYAIVGVAETLIITVLLKNKQLLSGINKIVPFSVGERFSTGAEATEYAKSISGVFSKPGLERVEALLDGVGSPEKKVKVVHVTGTNGKGSTSAMLTSIFKASGLKVGSFNSPYLIEMRESIRIDGTPISEAELTDLFSRLSTVADGMDDKPTEFELLTAAAYLKFCEEDVDLAVIECGMGARRDATNVISATLCSVITGIALDHTSYLGDSLTAIAREKAGVIKEGSPLVIGEMTHDALSVITAEAERLCAPIYTPDNYTVKSASLDGTVIDCGAFSDIRIPLLGTHQPKNAAIAIKAATIVAERFPTVTEDSIRVGLAETVWHGRFELLSSDPVFIFDGAHNLDGVKSAVESIRTYLGGKVVCLTGVLRDKEYTEMAKEISTVSDTVVTVTPNSPRALDSKDYATALSEYISYTYPAESISDGVHMALTLAKSHSLPLVCLGSLYMYRDVVRELGIYPLSRSATALP
;
A
#
# COMPACT_ATOMS: atom_id res chain seq x y z
N MET A 1 -23.70 10.13 -22.43
CA MET A 1 -24.23 8.86 -22.98
C MET A 1 -24.11 7.79 -21.88
N GLN A 2 -25.27 7.35 -21.40
CA GLN A 2 -25.40 6.39 -20.28
C GLN A 2 -25.19 4.98 -20.79
N HIS A 3 -24.05 4.31 -20.56
CA HIS A 3 -23.96 2.85 -20.74
C HIS A 3 -22.69 2.19 -20.20
N THR A 4 -22.03 2.65 -19.13
CA THR A 4 -20.86 1.95 -18.58
C THR A 4 -20.87 1.66 -17.07
N HIS A 5 -21.93 1.96 -16.32
CA HIS A 5 -21.95 1.76 -14.85
C HIS A 5 -22.67 0.49 -14.36
N ARG A 6 -22.88 -0.55 -15.18
CA ARG A 6 -23.65 -1.76 -14.80
C ARG A 6 -22.87 -3.08 -14.72
N ASN A 7 -21.59 -3.15 -15.10
CA ASN A 7 -20.93 -4.45 -15.31
C ASN A 7 -20.38 -5.14 -14.03
N GLY A 8 -20.12 -4.47 -12.93
CA GLY A 8 -19.68 -5.10 -11.69
C GLY A 8 -20.82 -5.73 -10.88
N SER A 9 -21.97 -5.08 -10.84
CA SER A 9 -23.14 -5.49 -10.06
C SER A 9 -23.82 -6.77 -10.57
N THR A 10 -23.64 -7.15 -11.83
CA THR A 10 -24.31 -8.31 -12.44
C THR A 10 -23.48 -9.59 -12.44
N LYS A 11 -22.15 -9.53 -12.35
CA LYS A 11 -21.28 -10.70 -12.43
C LYS A 11 -21.47 -11.66 -11.25
N ILE A 12 -21.55 -11.15 -10.02
CA ILE A 12 -21.76 -11.99 -8.83
C ILE A 12 -23.06 -12.78 -8.90
N PRO A 13 -24.25 -12.13 -9.10
CA PRO A 13 -25.51 -12.88 -9.20
C PRO A 13 -25.51 -13.92 -10.31
N VAL A 14 -24.95 -13.62 -11.47
CA VAL A 14 -24.86 -14.56 -12.60
C VAL A 14 -23.99 -15.77 -12.22
N THR A 15 -22.83 -15.55 -11.59
CA THR A 15 -21.95 -16.65 -11.17
C THR A 15 -22.62 -17.53 -10.11
N LEU A 16 -23.32 -16.93 -9.14
CA LEU A 16 -24.03 -17.68 -8.10
C LEU A 16 -25.20 -18.48 -8.70
N ALA A 17 -25.91 -17.94 -9.68
CA ALA A 17 -26.96 -18.64 -10.40
C ALA A 17 -26.41 -19.84 -11.19
N VAL A 18 -25.26 -19.68 -11.86
CA VAL A 18 -24.57 -20.78 -12.54
C VAL A 18 -24.13 -21.88 -11.55
N LEU A 19 -23.56 -21.50 -10.40
CA LEU A 19 -23.19 -22.48 -9.37
C LEU A 19 -24.41 -23.23 -8.83
N ALA A 20 -25.54 -22.56 -8.58
CA ALA A 20 -26.77 -23.19 -8.17
C ALA A 20 -27.30 -24.17 -9.25
N ALA A 21 -27.28 -23.78 -10.52
CA ALA A 21 -27.69 -24.65 -11.63
C ALA A 21 -26.81 -25.91 -11.74
N ILE A 22 -25.47 -25.75 -11.63
CA ILE A 22 -24.54 -26.88 -11.62
C ILE A 22 -24.85 -27.82 -10.44
N GLY A 23 -25.09 -27.29 -9.24
CA GLY A 23 -25.43 -28.08 -8.06
C GLY A 23 -26.75 -28.86 -8.23
N ILE A 24 -27.77 -28.26 -8.87
CA ILE A 24 -29.03 -28.96 -9.21
C ILE A 24 -28.74 -30.11 -10.17
N ILE A 25 -27.93 -29.92 -11.18
CA ILE A 25 -27.56 -30.96 -12.14
C ILE A 25 -26.82 -32.12 -11.41
N LEU A 26 -25.82 -31.78 -10.60
CA LEU A 26 -25.06 -32.78 -9.82
C LEU A 26 -25.96 -33.55 -8.83
N GLY A 27 -26.95 -32.90 -8.25
CA GLY A 27 -27.86 -33.47 -7.27
C GLY A 27 -29.01 -34.29 -7.84
N LYS A 28 -29.54 -33.88 -8.97
CA LYS A 28 -30.77 -34.50 -9.51
C LYS A 28 -30.50 -35.48 -10.66
N PHE A 29 -29.47 -35.21 -11.47
CA PHE A 29 -29.20 -35.98 -12.68
C PHE A 29 -27.96 -36.87 -12.60
N LEU A 30 -26.99 -36.54 -11.74
CA LEU A 30 -25.72 -37.28 -11.59
C LEU A 30 -25.61 -38.01 -10.24
N ALA A 31 -26.69 -38.02 -9.45
CA ALA A 31 -26.72 -38.78 -8.19
C ALA A 31 -27.08 -40.25 -8.45
N PHE A 32 -26.46 -41.16 -7.70
CA PHE A 32 -26.74 -42.59 -7.77
C PHE A 32 -26.98 -43.18 -6.38
N ASN A 33 -27.92 -44.12 -6.31
CA ASN A 33 -28.25 -44.85 -5.09
C ASN A 33 -27.41 -46.11 -5.00
N VAL A 34 -26.70 -46.27 -3.88
CA VAL A 34 -25.94 -47.49 -3.57
C VAL A 34 -26.81 -48.48 -2.79
N THR A 35 -27.69 -47.95 -1.94
CA THR A 35 -28.73 -48.69 -1.21
C THR A 35 -30.00 -47.84 -1.17
N GLU A 36 -31.10 -48.40 -0.65
CA GLU A 36 -32.34 -47.65 -0.42
C GLU A 36 -32.14 -46.47 0.55
N PHE A 37 -31.12 -46.52 1.40
CA PHE A 37 -30.80 -45.50 2.41
C PHE A 37 -29.57 -44.65 2.07
N MET A 38 -28.79 -45.02 1.04
CA MET A 38 -27.52 -44.37 0.72
C MET A 38 -27.50 -43.84 -0.72
N ARG A 39 -27.58 -42.54 -0.85
CA ARG A 39 -27.50 -41.80 -2.12
C ARG A 39 -26.23 -40.97 -2.16
N PHE A 40 -25.37 -41.21 -3.13
CA PHE A 40 -24.19 -40.40 -3.41
C PHE A 40 -24.54 -39.29 -4.38
N SER A 41 -24.19 -38.05 -3.99
CA SER A 41 -24.45 -36.87 -4.76
C SER A 41 -23.43 -35.77 -4.41
N PHE A 42 -22.96 -35.05 -5.39
CA PHE A 42 -22.09 -33.88 -5.22
C PHE A 42 -22.88 -32.56 -5.23
N GLU A 43 -24.16 -32.59 -4.89
CA GLU A 43 -25.02 -31.39 -4.89
C GLU A 43 -24.51 -30.28 -3.94
N ASN A 44 -23.84 -30.66 -2.83
CA ASN A 44 -23.37 -29.74 -1.84
C ASN A 44 -22.02 -29.06 -2.22
N LEU A 45 -21.30 -29.63 -3.19
CA LEU A 45 -20.02 -29.13 -3.68
C LEU A 45 -20.08 -27.65 -4.03
N THR A 46 -21.08 -27.25 -4.83
CA THR A 46 -21.23 -25.86 -5.30
C THR A 46 -21.65 -24.91 -4.19
N ILE A 47 -22.42 -25.38 -3.22
CA ILE A 47 -22.85 -24.61 -2.05
C ILE A 47 -21.63 -24.31 -1.15
N ILE A 48 -20.85 -25.35 -0.83
CA ILE A 48 -19.63 -25.25 -0.01
C ILE A 48 -18.60 -24.38 -0.73
N PHE A 49 -18.37 -24.62 -2.02
CA PHE A 49 -17.49 -23.80 -2.85
C PHE A 49 -17.90 -22.33 -2.85
N ALA A 50 -19.20 -22.03 -3.03
CA ALA A 50 -19.72 -20.68 -2.96
C ALA A 50 -19.49 -20.02 -1.58
N GLY A 51 -19.69 -20.78 -0.49
CA GLY A 51 -19.42 -20.32 0.87
C GLY A 51 -17.95 -19.97 1.09
N ILE A 52 -17.04 -20.81 0.62
CA ILE A 52 -15.59 -20.60 0.73
C ILE A 52 -15.17 -19.36 -0.08
N VAL A 53 -15.59 -19.26 -1.34
CA VAL A 53 -15.14 -18.23 -2.29
C VAL A 53 -15.84 -16.89 -2.05
N PHE A 54 -17.17 -16.87 -2.04
CA PHE A 54 -17.97 -15.66 -1.98
C PHE A 54 -18.39 -15.25 -0.56
N GLY A 55 -18.18 -16.16 0.41
CA GLY A 55 -18.44 -15.92 1.81
C GLY A 55 -19.77 -16.50 2.33
N PRO A 56 -19.97 -16.45 3.66
CA PRO A 56 -21.05 -17.19 4.32
C PRO A 56 -22.44 -16.80 3.85
N THR A 57 -22.70 -15.51 3.67
CA THR A 57 -24.03 -15.01 3.25
C THR A 57 -24.39 -15.48 1.84
N LEU A 58 -23.48 -15.32 0.88
CA LEU A 58 -23.71 -15.70 -0.50
C LEU A 58 -23.73 -17.24 -0.67
N GLY A 59 -22.92 -17.96 0.10
CA GLY A 59 -23.00 -19.42 0.18
C GLY A 59 -24.36 -19.92 0.70
N ALA A 60 -24.92 -19.26 1.72
CA ALA A 60 -26.25 -19.57 2.23
C ALA A 60 -27.34 -19.30 1.18
N VAL A 61 -27.24 -18.19 0.45
CA VAL A 61 -28.16 -17.86 -0.66
C VAL A 61 -28.12 -18.93 -1.74
N VAL A 62 -26.93 -19.37 -2.17
CA VAL A 62 -26.78 -20.44 -3.17
C VAL A 62 -27.44 -21.72 -2.68
N GLY A 63 -27.21 -22.14 -1.42
CA GLY A 63 -27.81 -23.32 -0.84
C GLY A 63 -29.34 -23.26 -0.80
N THR A 64 -29.91 -22.11 -0.40
CA THR A 64 -31.35 -21.89 -0.38
C THR A 64 -31.97 -21.96 -1.78
N VAL A 65 -31.38 -21.21 -2.74
CA VAL A 65 -31.87 -21.18 -4.12
C VAL A 65 -31.78 -22.54 -4.78
N GLN A 66 -30.66 -23.25 -4.59
CA GLN A 66 -30.43 -24.56 -5.16
C GLN A 66 -31.45 -25.61 -4.66
N ASP A 67 -31.78 -25.58 -3.38
CA ASP A 67 -32.78 -26.51 -2.81
C ASP A 67 -34.19 -26.19 -3.32
N LEU A 68 -34.62 -24.94 -3.22
CA LEU A 68 -35.95 -24.49 -3.65
C LEU A 68 -36.19 -24.76 -5.15
N VAL A 69 -35.26 -24.30 -6.00
CA VAL A 69 -35.38 -24.50 -7.46
C VAL A 69 -35.24 -25.96 -7.82
N GLY A 70 -34.36 -26.71 -7.14
CA GLY A 70 -34.20 -28.15 -7.34
C GLY A 70 -35.43 -28.96 -6.96
N CYS A 71 -36.14 -28.61 -5.89
CA CYS A 71 -37.42 -29.25 -5.52
C CYS A 71 -38.49 -28.93 -6.57
N LEU A 72 -38.63 -27.69 -7.02
CA LEU A 72 -39.59 -27.31 -8.06
C LEU A 72 -39.33 -28.03 -9.40
N ALA A 73 -38.05 -28.18 -9.78
CA ALA A 73 -37.66 -28.79 -11.05
C ALA A 73 -38.03 -30.29 -11.15
N VAL A 74 -38.10 -31.00 -10.01
CA VAL A 74 -38.44 -32.45 -9.97
C VAL A 74 -39.79 -32.76 -9.31
N GLY A 75 -40.55 -31.72 -8.94
CA GLY A 75 -41.90 -31.88 -8.34
C GLY A 75 -41.89 -32.38 -6.89
N TYR A 76 -40.79 -32.15 -6.14
CA TYR A 76 -40.71 -32.51 -4.72
C TYR A 76 -41.31 -31.43 -3.83
N ALA A 77 -41.95 -31.87 -2.72
CA ALA A 77 -42.39 -30.95 -1.68
C ALA A 77 -41.18 -30.26 -0.99
N ILE A 78 -41.28 -28.96 -0.82
CA ILE A 78 -40.27 -28.17 -0.12
C ILE A 78 -40.32 -28.50 1.38
N ASN A 79 -39.18 -28.86 1.96
CA ASN A 79 -39.04 -29.10 3.39
C ASN A 79 -38.19 -27.97 4.02
N PRO A 80 -38.76 -27.14 4.91
CA PRO A 80 -38.05 -25.97 5.47
C PRO A 80 -36.74 -26.32 6.18
N LEU A 81 -36.69 -27.49 6.87
CA LEU A 81 -35.44 -27.92 7.55
C LEU A 81 -34.38 -28.41 6.56
N ILE A 82 -34.76 -29.00 5.44
CA ILE A 82 -33.81 -29.39 4.39
C ILE A 82 -33.25 -28.13 3.74
N THR A 83 -34.09 -27.16 3.43
CA THR A 83 -33.65 -25.86 2.90
C THR A 83 -32.73 -25.13 3.87
N LEU A 84 -33.05 -25.10 5.17
CA LEU A 84 -32.17 -24.55 6.21
C LEU A 84 -30.83 -25.30 6.27
N GLY A 85 -30.85 -26.64 6.12
CA GLY A 85 -29.63 -27.44 6.04
C GLY A 85 -28.77 -27.10 4.83
N CYS A 86 -29.36 -26.80 3.67
CA CYS A 86 -28.64 -26.34 2.48
C CYS A 86 -28.05 -24.93 2.69
N ALA A 87 -28.79 -24.02 3.28
CA ALA A 87 -28.29 -22.69 3.62
C ALA A 87 -27.11 -22.74 4.60
N SER A 88 -27.22 -23.58 5.63
CA SER A 88 -26.18 -23.74 6.66
C SER A 88 -24.88 -24.34 6.12
N LEU A 89 -24.92 -25.19 5.09
CA LEU A 89 -23.73 -25.71 4.42
C LEU A 89 -22.83 -24.58 3.91
N GLY A 90 -23.39 -23.64 3.15
CA GLY A 90 -22.65 -22.51 2.61
C GLY A 90 -22.21 -21.53 3.69
N ALA A 91 -23.09 -21.25 4.68
CA ALA A 91 -22.77 -20.37 5.79
C ALA A 91 -21.60 -20.89 6.64
N VAL A 92 -21.69 -22.14 7.10
CA VAL A 92 -20.67 -22.77 7.97
C VAL A 92 -19.33 -22.89 7.23
N ALA A 93 -19.35 -23.33 5.97
CA ALA A 93 -18.14 -23.42 5.16
C ALA A 93 -17.45 -22.05 5.04
N GLY A 94 -18.21 -20.99 4.74
CA GLY A 94 -17.69 -19.63 4.59
C GLY A 94 -17.17 -19.03 5.89
N VAL A 95 -17.88 -19.25 7.01
CA VAL A 95 -17.45 -18.76 8.34
C VAL A 95 -16.16 -19.45 8.77
N LEU A 96 -16.11 -20.77 8.73
CA LEU A 96 -14.94 -21.52 9.20
C LEU A 96 -13.73 -21.29 8.29
N TYR A 97 -13.92 -21.23 6.99
CA TYR A 97 -12.81 -20.93 6.07
C TYR A 97 -12.18 -19.57 6.37
N ARG A 98 -12.96 -18.56 6.75
CA ARG A 98 -12.45 -17.23 7.12
C ARG A 98 -11.90 -17.17 8.56
N ALA A 99 -12.52 -17.87 9.49
CA ALA A 99 -12.08 -17.89 10.90
C ALA A 99 -10.75 -18.63 11.10
N LEU A 100 -10.50 -19.67 10.29
CA LEU A 100 -9.34 -20.55 10.42
C LEU A 100 -8.14 -20.10 9.55
N LYS A 101 -7.93 -18.80 9.35
CA LYS A 101 -6.85 -18.24 8.52
C LYS A 101 -5.45 -18.73 8.90
N LYS A 102 -5.23 -19.08 10.17
CA LYS A 102 -3.94 -19.58 10.68
C LYS A 102 -3.64 -21.05 10.32
N LEU A 103 -4.61 -21.81 9.80
CA LEU A 103 -4.39 -23.20 9.42
C LEU A 103 -3.86 -23.31 7.98
N PRO A 104 -3.04 -24.34 7.67
CA PRO A 104 -2.64 -24.65 6.32
C PRO A 104 -3.86 -24.79 5.39
N TYR A 105 -3.73 -24.29 4.18
CA TYR A 105 -4.80 -24.19 3.18
C TYR A 105 -5.65 -25.45 3.03
N THR A 106 -5.01 -26.61 2.82
CA THR A 106 -5.72 -27.89 2.68
C THR A 106 -6.51 -28.27 3.93
N LEU A 107 -5.92 -28.08 5.11
CA LEU A 107 -6.57 -28.36 6.39
C LEU A 107 -7.75 -27.39 6.62
N ARG A 108 -7.62 -26.16 6.23
CA ARG A 108 -8.67 -25.12 6.32
C ARG A 108 -9.89 -25.48 5.46
N ILE A 109 -9.68 -25.92 4.21
CA ILE A 109 -10.76 -26.45 3.36
C ILE A 109 -11.38 -27.70 3.97
N THR A 110 -10.55 -28.64 4.43
CA THR A 110 -11.02 -29.90 5.03
C THR A 110 -11.93 -29.63 6.22
N VAL A 111 -11.49 -28.82 7.17
CA VAL A 111 -12.28 -28.48 8.37
C VAL A 111 -13.57 -27.76 7.98
N ALA A 112 -13.49 -26.77 7.08
CA ALA A 112 -14.67 -26.05 6.63
C ALA A 112 -15.70 -26.96 5.94
N THR A 113 -15.27 -27.85 5.04
CA THR A 113 -16.14 -28.77 4.30
C THR A 113 -16.76 -29.82 5.23
N LEU A 114 -15.97 -30.51 6.06
CA LEU A 114 -16.47 -31.55 6.94
C LEU A 114 -17.41 -30.99 8.02
N SER A 115 -17.10 -29.84 8.59
CA SER A 115 -17.99 -29.18 9.56
C SER A 115 -19.28 -28.68 8.93
N ALA A 116 -19.24 -28.19 7.68
CA ALA A 116 -20.45 -27.81 6.95
C ALA A 116 -21.37 -29.04 6.76
N HIS A 117 -20.81 -30.18 6.37
CA HIS A 117 -21.59 -31.44 6.27
C HIS A 117 -22.13 -31.90 7.61
N LEU A 118 -21.33 -31.84 8.68
CA LEU A 118 -21.79 -32.21 10.01
C LEU A 118 -23.01 -31.40 10.42
N VAL A 119 -22.95 -30.07 10.30
CA VAL A 119 -24.07 -29.21 10.71
C VAL A 119 -25.22 -29.29 9.72
N GLY A 120 -24.98 -29.04 8.45
CA GLY A 120 -26.06 -28.93 7.44
C GLY A 120 -26.62 -30.25 7.01
N SER A 121 -25.77 -31.22 6.64
CA SER A 121 -26.24 -32.48 6.07
C SER A 121 -26.57 -33.51 7.11
N VAL A 122 -25.74 -33.66 8.17
CA VAL A 122 -25.95 -34.71 9.16
C VAL A 122 -26.96 -34.30 10.23
N LEU A 123 -26.83 -33.13 10.82
CA LEU A 123 -27.71 -32.68 11.90
C LEU A 123 -29.04 -32.11 11.37
N ILE A 124 -29.00 -30.99 10.62
CA ILE A 124 -30.22 -30.24 10.26
C ILE A 124 -31.08 -31.00 9.26
N LYS A 125 -30.49 -31.48 8.15
CA LYS A 125 -31.29 -32.24 7.15
C LYS A 125 -31.82 -33.56 7.71
N THR A 126 -31.11 -34.24 8.63
CA THR A 126 -31.63 -35.45 9.30
C THR A 126 -32.84 -35.12 10.16
N ALA A 127 -32.82 -34.01 10.92
CA ALA A 127 -34.00 -33.59 11.68
C ALA A 127 -35.22 -33.34 10.75
N GLY A 128 -34.99 -32.71 9.58
CA GLY A 128 -36.03 -32.54 8.58
C GLY A 128 -36.59 -33.85 8.05
N LEU A 129 -35.75 -34.84 7.78
CA LEU A 129 -36.19 -36.18 7.33
C LEU A 129 -36.98 -36.91 8.40
N VAL A 130 -36.53 -36.90 9.63
CA VAL A 130 -37.20 -37.56 10.77
C VAL A 130 -38.54 -36.90 11.06
N ILE A 131 -38.61 -35.58 11.15
CA ILE A 131 -39.83 -34.86 11.54
C ILE A 131 -40.89 -34.89 10.42
N PHE A 132 -40.51 -34.69 9.17
CA PHE A 132 -41.49 -34.56 8.08
C PHE A 132 -41.79 -35.90 7.36
N TYR A 133 -40.86 -36.85 7.40
CA TYR A 133 -41.04 -38.14 6.70
C TYR A 133 -41.07 -39.36 7.65
N SER A 134 -41.07 -39.10 8.98
CA SER A 134 -41.17 -40.15 10.02
C SER A 134 -40.10 -41.24 9.92
N LEU A 135 -38.90 -40.89 9.40
CA LEU A 135 -37.80 -41.86 9.29
C LEU A 135 -37.19 -42.19 10.67
N PRO A 136 -36.71 -43.42 10.92
CA PRO A 136 -36.09 -43.76 12.19
C PRO A 136 -34.79 -43.00 12.40
N PHE A 137 -34.70 -42.22 13.48
CA PHE A 137 -33.59 -41.31 13.74
C PHE A 137 -32.22 -42.02 13.75
N GLY A 138 -32.09 -43.09 14.54
CA GLY A 138 -30.79 -43.78 14.72
C GLY A 138 -30.22 -44.36 13.42
N VAL A 139 -31.05 -44.93 12.58
CA VAL A 139 -30.64 -45.49 11.29
C VAL A 139 -30.30 -44.35 10.32
N THR A 140 -31.14 -43.33 10.25
CA THR A 140 -30.98 -42.21 9.34
C THR A 140 -29.69 -41.43 9.64
N ILE A 141 -29.41 -41.09 10.91
CA ILE A 141 -28.22 -40.36 11.27
C ILE A 141 -26.94 -41.18 11.04
N ALA A 142 -26.94 -42.47 11.34
CA ALA A 142 -25.79 -43.35 11.13
C ALA A 142 -25.40 -43.42 9.65
N TRP A 143 -26.36 -43.70 8.75
CA TRP A 143 -26.13 -43.75 7.32
C TRP A 143 -25.70 -42.39 6.74
N ARG A 144 -26.29 -41.30 7.18
CA ARG A 144 -25.93 -39.96 6.71
C ARG A 144 -24.53 -39.55 7.19
N THR A 145 -24.16 -39.92 8.41
CA THR A 145 -22.80 -39.66 8.93
C THR A 145 -21.76 -40.38 8.07
N LEU A 146 -21.97 -41.68 7.78
CA LEU A 146 -21.08 -42.45 6.93
C LEU A 146 -21.00 -41.87 5.50
N ASN A 147 -22.17 -41.58 4.91
CA ASN A 147 -22.25 -41.03 3.55
C ASN A 147 -21.50 -39.71 3.42
N TYR A 148 -21.76 -38.75 4.32
CA TYR A 148 -21.13 -37.43 4.25
C TYR A 148 -19.69 -37.39 4.77
N ALA A 149 -19.24 -38.39 5.51
CA ALA A 149 -17.80 -38.57 5.75
C ALA A 149 -17.06 -38.91 4.44
N ILE A 150 -17.63 -39.81 3.62
CA ILE A 150 -17.04 -40.19 2.32
C ILE A 150 -17.17 -39.07 1.30
N VAL A 151 -18.37 -38.51 1.11
CA VAL A 151 -18.63 -37.43 0.15
C VAL A 151 -17.85 -36.18 0.52
N GLY A 152 -17.78 -35.80 1.79
CA GLY A 152 -17.06 -34.62 2.26
C GLY A 152 -15.55 -34.69 2.00
N VAL A 153 -14.95 -35.88 2.09
CA VAL A 153 -13.54 -36.08 1.70
C VAL A 153 -13.37 -35.89 0.19
N ALA A 154 -14.25 -36.47 -0.62
CA ALA A 154 -14.20 -36.33 -2.07
C ALA A 154 -14.41 -34.86 -2.49
N GLU A 155 -15.40 -34.17 -1.92
CA GLU A 155 -15.65 -32.76 -2.17
C GLU A 155 -14.47 -31.87 -1.73
N THR A 156 -13.84 -32.17 -0.60
CA THR A 156 -12.61 -31.48 -0.14
C THR A 156 -11.49 -31.60 -1.19
N LEU A 157 -11.27 -32.79 -1.75
CA LEU A 157 -10.26 -32.99 -2.79
C LEU A 157 -10.61 -32.21 -4.06
N ILE A 158 -11.87 -32.25 -4.51
CA ILE A 158 -12.33 -31.55 -5.70
C ILE A 158 -12.16 -30.02 -5.49
N ILE A 159 -12.64 -29.48 -4.37
CA ILE A 159 -12.51 -28.05 -4.06
C ILE A 159 -11.03 -27.64 -4.03
N THR A 160 -10.17 -28.45 -3.42
CA THR A 160 -8.72 -28.19 -3.36
C THR A 160 -8.10 -28.16 -4.75
N VAL A 161 -8.46 -29.08 -5.65
CA VAL A 161 -7.98 -29.12 -7.04
C VAL A 161 -8.51 -27.92 -7.84
N LEU A 162 -9.80 -27.62 -7.72
CA LEU A 162 -10.41 -26.47 -8.40
C LEU A 162 -9.74 -25.16 -8.00
N LEU A 163 -9.53 -24.97 -6.71
CA LEU A 163 -8.91 -23.74 -6.19
C LEU A 163 -7.39 -23.65 -6.42
N LYS A 164 -6.72 -24.74 -6.82
CA LYS A 164 -5.33 -24.72 -7.32
C LYS A 164 -5.22 -24.41 -8.81
N ASN A 165 -6.31 -24.42 -9.55
CA ASN A 165 -6.31 -24.12 -10.98
C ASN A 165 -6.15 -22.61 -11.22
N LYS A 166 -5.02 -22.19 -11.82
CA LYS A 166 -4.66 -20.79 -12.05
C LYS A 166 -5.69 -20.03 -12.92
N GLN A 167 -6.25 -20.69 -13.94
CA GLN A 167 -7.25 -20.06 -14.83
C GLN A 167 -8.57 -19.79 -14.09
N LEU A 168 -9.02 -20.76 -13.29
CA LEU A 168 -10.22 -20.62 -12.47
C LEU A 168 -10.05 -19.52 -11.43
N LEU A 169 -8.89 -19.47 -10.74
CA LEU A 169 -8.58 -18.41 -9.77
C LEU A 169 -8.55 -17.01 -10.39
N SER A 170 -7.92 -16.88 -11.57
CA SER A 170 -7.93 -15.62 -12.31
C SER A 170 -9.36 -15.19 -12.67
N GLY A 171 -10.21 -16.15 -13.06
CA GLY A 171 -11.63 -15.89 -13.31
C GLY A 171 -12.39 -15.45 -12.05
N ILE A 172 -12.16 -16.13 -10.92
CA ILE A 172 -12.77 -15.80 -9.62
C ILE A 172 -12.34 -14.39 -9.16
N ASN A 173 -11.05 -14.08 -9.26
CA ASN A 173 -10.50 -12.80 -8.83
C ASN A 173 -11.03 -11.59 -9.63
N LYS A 174 -11.49 -11.81 -10.87
CA LYS A 174 -12.21 -10.78 -11.64
C LYS A 174 -13.62 -10.50 -11.10
N ILE A 175 -14.13 -11.31 -10.18
CA ILE A 175 -15.49 -11.23 -9.62
C ILE A 175 -15.42 -10.86 -8.14
N VAL A 176 -14.57 -11.54 -7.39
CA VAL A 176 -14.33 -11.35 -5.94
C VAL A 176 -12.85 -11.58 -5.64
N PRO A 177 -12.18 -10.70 -4.90
CA PRO A 177 -10.82 -10.94 -4.44
C PRO A 177 -10.77 -12.22 -3.58
N PHE A 178 -10.16 -13.27 -4.10
CA PHE A 178 -10.06 -14.56 -3.43
C PHE A 178 -8.64 -15.14 -3.55
N SER A 179 -8.01 -15.48 -2.43
CA SER A 179 -6.71 -16.14 -2.40
C SER A 179 -6.82 -17.57 -1.88
N VAL A 180 -6.09 -18.46 -2.53
CA VAL A 180 -5.99 -19.88 -2.19
C VAL A 180 -4.84 -20.09 -1.21
N GLY A 181 -4.99 -19.61 0.02
CA GLY A 181 -3.91 -19.71 1.01
C GLY A 181 -2.77 -18.70 0.79
N GLU A 182 -1.91 -18.55 1.77
CA GLU A 182 -0.70 -17.75 1.65
C GLU A 182 0.29 -18.48 0.73
N ARG A 183 0.60 -17.91 -0.41
CA ARG A 183 1.67 -18.41 -1.30
C ARG A 183 3.03 -18.32 -0.62
N PHE A 184 3.18 -17.31 0.22
CA PHE A 184 4.37 -17.04 1.00
C PHE A 184 4.10 -17.36 2.46
N SER A 185 5.07 -18.00 3.12
CA SER A 185 4.97 -18.35 4.54
C SER A 185 5.42 -17.20 5.45
N THR A 186 6.20 -16.27 4.90
CA THR A 186 6.79 -15.13 5.61
C THR A 186 6.79 -13.87 4.74
N GLY A 187 6.83 -12.70 5.37
CA GLY A 187 7.01 -11.43 4.66
C GLY A 187 8.35 -11.34 3.93
N ALA A 188 9.38 -12.04 4.43
CA ALA A 188 10.67 -12.12 3.75
C ALA A 188 10.53 -12.80 2.37
N GLU A 189 9.84 -13.94 2.28
CA GLU A 189 9.57 -14.64 1.01
C GLU A 189 8.72 -13.77 0.06
N ALA A 190 7.72 -13.07 0.58
CA ALA A 190 6.88 -12.17 -0.19
C ALA A 190 7.69 -10.98 -0.75
N THR A 191 8.56 -10.40 0.07
CA THR A 191 9.46 -9.30 -0.32
C THR A 191 10.50 -9.76 -1.35
N GLU A 192 11.08 -10.95 -1.18
CA GLU A 192 12.02 -11.54 -2.12
C GLU A 192 11.36 -11.80 -3.48
N TYR A 193 10.13 -12.32 -3.49
CA TYR A 193 9.34 -12.46 -4.72
C TYR A 193 9.16 -11.11 -5.42
N ALA A 194 8.75 -10.07 -4.70
CA ALA A 194 8.54 -8.74 -5.28
C ALA A 194 9.83 -8.18 -5.92
N LYS A 195 10.98 -8.39 -5.27
CA LYS A 195 12.29 -8.00 -5.80
C LYS A 195 12.73 -8.84 -6.99
N SER A 196 12.43 -10.14 -6.99
CA SER A 196 12.85 -11.07 -8.04
C SER A 196 12.02 -10.96 -9.33
N ILE A 197 10.74 -10.55 -9.22
CA ILE A 197 9.84 -10.44 -10.37
C ILE A 197 10.20 -9.27 -11.29
N SER A 198 10.86 -8.24 -10.72
CA SER A 198 11.29 -7.07 -11.48
C SER A 198 12.30 -7.46 -12.56
N GLY A 199 11.89 -7.42 -13.80
CA GLY A 199 12.83 -7.50 -14.94
C GLY A 199 13.83 -6.34 -14.87
N VAL A 200 15.07 -6.60 -15.32
CA VAL A 200 16.19 -5.62 -15.28
C VAL A 200 15.89 -4.33 -16.05
N PHE A 201 14.91 -4.35 -16.97
CA PHE A 201 14.50 -3.21 -17.79
C PHE A 201 12.98 -3.24 -18.04
N SER A 202 12.21 -2.65 -17.14
CA SER A 202 10.79 -2.41 -17.44
C SER A 202 10.63 -1.12 -18.25
N LYS A 203 9.89 -1.19 -19.37
CA LYS A 203 9.46 0.00 -20.10
C LYS A 203 8.47 0.79 -19.22
N PRO A 204 8.59 2.12 -19.11
CA PRO A 204 7.60 2.93 -18.44
C PRO A 204 6.23 2.81 -19.12
N GLY A 205 5.16 2.58 -18.34
CA GLY A 205 3.79 2.45 -18.84
C GLY A 205 2.85 2.05 -17.71
N LEU A 206 1.55 2.18 -17.93
CA LEU A 206 0.53 1.84 -16.93
C LEU A 206 -0.09 0.44 -17.19
N GLU A 207 0.15 -0.14 -18.35
CA GLU A 207 -0.53 -1.34 -18.84
C GLU A 207 -0.36 -2.53 -17.89
N ARG A 208 0.83 -2.69 -17.28
CA ARG A 208 1.11 -3.80 -16.35
C ARG A 208 0.38 -3.62 -15.03
N VAL A 209 0.45 -2.43 -14.44
CA VAL A 209 -0.22 -2.17 -13.17
C VAL A 209 -1.74 -2.17 -13.35
N GLU A 210 -2.27 -1.68 -14.47
CA GLU A 210 -3.69 -1.76 -14.83
C GLU A 210 -4.14 -3.22 -14.96
N ALA A 211 -3.39 -4.05 -15.68
CA ALA A 211 -3.67 -5.48 -15.80
C ALA A 211 -3.62 -6.21 -14.44
N LEU A 212 -2.68 -5.83 -13.57
CA LEU A 212 -2.55 -6.38 -12.22
C LEU A 212 -3.75 -6.00 -11.36
N LEU A 213 -4.17 -4.72 -11.38
CA LEU A 213 -5.35 -4.20 -10.67
C LEU A 213 -6.66 -4.81 -11.20
N ASP A 214 -6.80 -4.93 -12.52
CA ASP A 214 -7.95 -5.60 -13.14
C ASP A 214 -8.06 -7.05 -12.68
N GLY A 215 -6.94 -7.75 -12.53
CA GLY A 215 -6.90 -9.12 -12.04
C GLY A 215 -7.37 -9.30 -10.60
N VAL A 216 -7.42 -8.22 -9.80
CA VAL A 216 -7.92 -8.21 -8.41
C VAL A 216 -9.19 -7.36 -8.23
N GLY A 217 -9.86 -7.00 -9.32
CA GLY A 217 -11.18 -6.35 -9.30
C GLY A 217 -11.17 -4.83 -9.31
N SER A 218 -10.10 -4.21 -9.81
CA SER A 218 -9.92 -2.75 -10.02
C SER A 218 -10.21 -1.93 -8.73
N PRO A 219 -9.50 -2.21 -7.63
CA PRO A 219 -9.73 -1.54 -6.34
C PRO A 219 -9.46 -0.03 -6.40
N GLU A 220 -8.57 0.44 -7.29
CA GLU A 220 -8.22 1.85 -7.51
C GLU A 220 -9.45 2.71 -7.87
N LYS A 221 -10.46 2.12 -8.50
CA LYS A 221 -11.70 2.83 -8.89
C LYS A 221 -12.62 3.18 -7.72
N LYS A 222 -12.35 2.62 -6.54
CA LYS A 222 -13.18 2.83 -5.33
C LYS A 222 -12.51 3.76 -4.32
N VAL A 223 -11.21 4.00 -4.45
CA VAL A 223 -10.44 4.81 -3.51
C VAL A 223 -10.44 6.28 -3.96
N LYS A 224 -10.81 7.18 -3.06
CA LYS A 224 -10.68 8.63 -3.27
C LYS A 224 -9.24 9.04 -2.95
N VAL A 225 -8.61 9.81 -3.83
CA VAL A 225 -7.16 10.04 -3.76
C VAL A 225 -6.82 11.52 -3.69
N VAL A 226 -5.89 11.88 -2.81
CA VAL A 226 -5.05 13.08 -2.91
C VAL A 226 -3.70 12.61 -3.47
N HIS A 227 -3.33 13.07 -4.66
CA HIS A 227 -2.17 12.57 -5.40
C HIS A 227 -1.04 13.58 -5.41
N VAL A 228 0.12 13.20 -4.89
CA VAL A 228 1.24 14.10 -4.63
C VAL A 228 2.45 13.74 -5.51
N THR A 229 2.89 14.70 -6.33
CA THR A 229 4.15 14.62 -7.08
C THR A 229 5.03 15.85 -6.81
N GLY A 230 6.22 15.83 -7.36
CA GLY A 230 7.22 16.91 -7.24
C GLY A 230 8.63 16.35 -7.30
N THR A 231 9.65 17.19 -7.35
CA THR A 231 11.04 16.73 -7.23
C THR A 231 11.37 16.50 -5.76
N ASN A 232 11.28 17.50 -4.93
CA ASN A 232 11.51 17.47 -3.50
C ASN A 232 10.21 17.75 -2.73
N GLY A 233 10.11 17.37 -1.45
CA GLY A 233 8.98 17.68 -0.58
C GLY A 233 7.78 16.72 -0.66
N LYS A 234 7.72 15.79 -1.63
CA LYS A 234 6.60 14.84 -1.79
C LYS A 234 6.24 14.10 -0.50
N GLY A 235 7.19 13.37 0.06
CA GLY A 235 6.97 12.55 1.26
C GLY A 235 6.57 13.37 2.48
N SER A 236 7.23 14.52 2.73
CA SER A 236 6.87 15.42 3.83
C SER A 236 5.46 15.98 3.68
N THR A 237 5.09 16.45 2.48
CA THR A 237 3.74 16.95 2.18
C THR A 237 2.70 15.85 2.33
N SER A 238 2.98 14.65 1.84
CA SER A 238 2.09 13.48 2.00
C SER A 238 1.90 13.09 3.47
N ALA A 239 2.97 13.12 4.28
CA ALA A 239 2.91 12.86 5.71
C ALA A 239 2.07 13.90 6.44
N MET A 240 2.27 15.18 6.14
CA MET A 240 1.47 16.29 6.70
C MET A 240 -0.02 16.12 6.35
N LEU A 241 -0.35 15.85 5.09
CA LEU A 241 -1.73 15.62 4.65
C LEU A 241 -2.35 14.40 5.33
N THR A 242 -1.62 13.29 5.43
CA THR A 242 -2.09 12.08 6.13
C THR A 242 -2.40 12.38 7.59
N SER A 243 -1.52 13.14 8.27
CA SER A 243 -1.69 13.53 9.67
C SER A 243 -2.89 14.46 9.86
N ILE A 244 -3.08 15.45 8.97
CA ILE A 244 -4.22 16.38 8.99
C ILE A 244 -5.55 15.61 8.83
N PHE A 245 -5.64 14.74 7.83
CA PHE A 245 -6.87 13.99 7.58
C PHE A 245 -7.17 12.98 8.69
N LYS A 246 -6.14 12.33 9.26
CA LYS A 246 -6.29 11.50 10.45
C LYS A 246 -6.82 12.32 11.66
N ALA A 247 -6.25 13.50 11.90
CA ALA A 247 -6.69 14.40 12.99
C ALA A 247 -8.14 14.89 12.80
N SER A 248 -8.66 14.89 11.58
CA SER A 248 -10.07 15.19 11.28
C SER A 248 -11.03 14.02 11.52
N GLY A 249 -10.53 12.87 11.99
CA GLY A 249 -11.32 11.67 12.26
C GLY A 249 -11.60 10.80 11.03
N LEU A 250 -10.96 11.08 9.88
CA LEU A 250 -11.05 10.25 8.68
C LEU A 250 -10.15 9.03 8.80
N LYS A 251 -10.55 7.91 8.21
CA LYS A 251 -9.71 6.74 8.02
C LYS A 251 -8.86 6.94 6.76
N VAL A 252 -7.55 7.05 6.93
CA VAL A 252 -6.64 7.50 5.88
C VAL A 252 -5.69 6.38 5.45
N GLY A 253 -5.71 6.04 4.15
CA GLY A 253 -4.64 5.29 3.52
C GLY A 253 -3.48 6.21 3.13
N SER A 254 -2.23 5.78 3.25
CA SER A 254 -1.11 6.50 2.64
C SER A 254 -0.12 5.56 1.96
N PHE A 255 0.35 5.98 0.78
CA PHE A 255 1.36 5.29 -0.01
C PHE A 255 2.52 6.21 -0.28
N ASN A 256 3.73 5.79 0.14
CA ASN A 256 4.95 6.59 0.03
C ASN A 256 6.12 5.72 -0.46
N SER A 257 7.06 6.35 -1.18
CA SER A 257 8.27 5.70 -1.66
C SER A 257 9.48 6.66 -1.70
N PRO A 258 10.70 6.13 -1.56
CA PRO A 258 11.03 4.76 -1.18
C PRO A 258 10.74 4.47 0.30
N TYR A 259 10.63 3.19 0.67
CA TYR A 259 10.66 2.78 2.07
C TYR A 259 12.09 2.92 2.65
N LEU A 260 12.20 3.15 3.95
CA LEU A 260 13.48 3.39 4.61
C LEU A 260 14.10 2.10 5.17
N ILE A 261 13.30 1.25 5.80
CA ILE A 261 13.75 0.03 6.49
C ILE A 261 13.08 -1.20 5.87
N GLU A 262 11.74 -1.23 5.81
CA GLU A 262 10.96 -2.39 5.37
C GLU A 262 9.91 -2.00 4.33
N MET A 263 9.71 -2.85 3.32
CA MET A 263 8.79 -2.61 2.21
C MET A 263 7.36 -2.27 2.66
N ARG A 264 6.88 -2.88 3.77
CA ARG A 264 5.54 -2.63 4.32
C ARG A 264 5.30 -1.19 4.79
N GLU A 265 6.37 -0.41 5.02
CA GLU A 265 6.27 1.02 5.38
C GLU A 265 5.67 1.87 4.26
N SER A 266 5.77 1.42 3.03
CA SER A 266 5.17 2.13 1.89
C SER A 266 3.65 2.19 1.96
N ILE A 267 3.00 1.26 2.67
CA ILE A 267 1.54 1.17 2.79
C ILE A 267 1.16 1.37 4.25
N ARG A 268 0.42 2.43 4.55
CA ARG A 268 0.01 2.77 5.91
C ARG A 268 -1.50 3.00 5.99
N ILE A 269 -2.07 2.64 7.13
CA ILE A 269 -3.43 3.03 7.53
C ILE A 269 -3.31 3.91 8.78
N ASP A 270 -3.87 5.10 8.73
CA ASP A 270 -3.79 6.10 9.81
C ASP A 270 -2.35 6.37 10.29
N GLY A 271 -1.41 6.41 9.33
CA GLY A 271 0.01 6.61 9.58
C GLY A 271 0.78 5.39 10.11
N THR A 272 0.09 4.27 10.39
CA THR A 272 0.72 3.03 10.86
C THR A 272 1.01 2.09 9.68
N PRO A 273 2.25 1.59 9.51
CA PRO A 273 2.58 0.60 8.50
C PRO A 273 1.73 -0.66 8.64
N ILE A 274 1.33 -1.25 7.51
CA ILE A 274 0.65 -2.55 7.52
C ILE A 274 1.54 -3.62 8.17
N SER A 275 0.92 -4.66 8.70
CA SER A 275 1.65 -5.79 9.28
C SER A 275 2.35 -6.63 8.20
N GLU A 276 3.35 -7.41 8.61
CA GLU A 276 4.02 -8.37 7.73
C GLU A 276 3.04 -9.41 7.15
N ALA A 277 2.09 -9.86 7.96
CA ALA A 277 1.05 -10.80 7.54
C ALA A 277 0.13 -10.20 6.46
N GLU A 278 -0.23 -8.93 6.60
CA GLU A 278 -1.05 -8.24 5.59
C GLU A 278 -0.29 -8.07 4.27
N LEU A 279 0.99 -7.67 4.30
CA LEU A 279 1.82 -7.59 3.10
C LEU A 279 1.94 -8.96 2.43
N THR A 280 2.14 -10.02 3.21
CA THR A 280 2.23 -11.40 2.73
C THR A 280 0.95 -11.85 2.03
N ASP A 281 -0.24 -11.57 2.61
CA ASP A 281 -1.53 -11.88 2.00
C ASP A 281 -1.75 -11.11 0.69
N LEU A 282 -1.49 -9.79 0.70
CA LEU A 282 -1.62 -8.93 -0.49
C LEU A 282 -0.74 -9.44 -1.64
N PHE A 283 0.52 -9.72 -1.36
CA PHE A 283 1.45 -10.23 -2.39
C PHE A 283 1.12 -11.65 -2.83
N SER A 284 0.60 -12.51 -1.94
CA SER A 284 0.13 -13.85 -2.32
C SER A 284 -1.00 -13.77 -3.35
N ARG A 285 -1.94 -12.86 -3.17
CA ARG A 285 -3.04 -12.63 -4.12
C ARG A 285 -2.56 -12.03 -5.43
N LEU A 286 -1.77 -10.96 -5.36
CA LEU A 286 -1.25 -10.28 -6.55
C LEU A 286 -0.30 -11.16 -7.35
N SER A 287 0.51 -12.01 -6.69
CA SER A 287 1.42 -12.93 -7.37
C SER A 287 0.70 -13.94 -8.26
N THR A 288 -0.53 -14.33 -7.90
CA THR A 288 -1.35 -15.23 -8.72
C THR A 288 -1.70 -14.59 -10.06
N VAL A 289 -1.98 -13.28 -10.07
CA VAL A 289 -2.22 -12.50 -11.29
C VAL A 289 -0.91 -12.27 -12.04
N ALA A 290 0.11 -11.77 -11.34
CA ALA A 290 1.41 -11.44 -11.90
C ALA A 290 2.09 -12.62 -12.61
N ASP A 291 1.98 -13.84 -12.05
CA ASP A 291 2.52 -15.04 -12.69
C ASP A 291 1.84 -15.40 -14.01
N GLY A 292 0.58 -15.01 -14.18
CA GLY A 292 -0.19 -15.20 -15.41
C GLY A 292 0.06 -14.14 -16.49
N MET A 293 0.77 -13.04 -16.16
CA MET A 293 1.06 -11.97 -17.11
C MET A 293 2.29 -12.33 -17.96
N ASP A 294 2.25 -12.01 -19.25
CA ASP A 294 3.42 -12.18 -20.14
C ASP A 294 4.50 -11.13 -19.83
N ASP A 295 4.10 -9.86 -19.68
CA ASP A 295 4.94 -8.77 -19.20
C ASP A 295 4.79 -8.62 -17.70
N LYS A 296 5.83 -8.99 -16.94
CA LYS A 296 5.78 -9.05 -15.48
C LYS A 296 5.79 -7.65 -14.88
N PRO A 297 5.01 -7.43 -13.78
CA PRO A 297 5.06 -6.15 -13.08
C PRO A 297 6.41 -5.95 -12.40
N THR A 298 6.76 -4.69 -12.18
CA THR A 298 7.90 -4.31 -11.34
C THR A 298 7.53 -4.42 -9.85
N GLU A 299 8.56 -4.39 -8.98
CA GLU A 299 8.37 -4.27 -7.52
C GLU A 299 7.45 -3.10 -7.16
N PHE A 300 7.68 -1.93 -7.77
CA PHE A 300 6.90 -0.74 -7.51
C PHE A 300 5.44 -0.86 -7.98
N GLU A 301 5.20 -1.45 -9.14
CA GLU A 301 3.84 -1.72 -9.65
C GLU A 301 3.08 -2.73 -8.76
N LEU A 302 3.78 -3.78 -8.27
CA LEU A 302 3.22 -4.75 -7.35
C LEU A 302 2.85 -4.09 -6.01
N LEU A 303 3.73 -3.24 -5.49
CA LEU A 303 3.54 -2.52 -4.24
C LEU A 303 2.40 -1.49 -4.35
N THR A 304 2.31 -0.79 -5.49
CA THR A 304 1.22 0.14 -5.80
C THR A 304 -0.13 -0.58 -5.86
N ALA A 305 -0.19 -1.72 -6.54
CA ALA A 305 -1.42 -2.52 -6.59
C ALA A 305 -1.83 -3.04 -5.19
N ALA A 306 -0.84 -3.45 -4.37
CA ALA A 306 -1.08 -3.85 -2.98
C ALA A 306 -1.66 -2.70 -2.14
N ALA A 307 -1.17 -1.47 -2.34
CA ALA A 307 -1.69 -0.30 -1.65
C ALA A 307 -3.17 -0.03 -1.99
N TYR A 308 -3.52 0.02 -3.27
CA TYR A 308 -4.92 0.22 -3.68
C TYR A 308 -5.84 -0.90 -3.20
N LEU A 309 -5.36 -2.15 -3.25
CA LEU A 309 -6.13 -3.30 -2.76
C LEU A 309 -6.38 -3.20 -1.25
N LYS A 310 -5.33 -2.85 -0.47
CA LYS A 310 -5.44 -2.65 0.98
C LYS A 310 -6.38 -1.50 1.32
N PHE A 311 -6.25 -0.36 0.66
CA PHE A 311 -7.11 0.80 0.92
C PHE A 311 -8.58 0.53 0.62
N CYS A 312 -8.85 -0.21 -0.47
CA CYS A 312 -10.21 -0.63 -0.80
C CYS A 312 -10.78 -1.63 0.24
N GLU A 313 -9.97 -2.56 0.75
CA GLU A 313 -10.39 -3.54 1.76
C GLU A 313 -10.62 -2.93 3.15
N GLU A 314 -9.85 -1.92 3.49
CA GLU A 314 -10.01 -1.16 4.72
C GLU A 314 -11.14 -0.12 4.65
N ASP A 315 -11.74 0.07 3.47
CA ASP A 315 -12.78 1.08 3.24
C ASP A 315 -12.33 2.46 3.74
N VAL A 316 -11.12 2.88 3.32
CA VAL A 316 -10.57 4.18 3.74
C VAL A 316 -11.41 5.31 3.16
N ASP A 317 -11.62 6.37 3.93
CA ASP A 317 -12.36 7.57 3.48
C ASP A 317 -11.66 8.24 2.30
N LEU A 318 -10.33 8.31 2.38
CA LEU A 318 -9.44 8.77 1.32
C LEU A 318 -8.03 8.18 1.46
N ALA A 319 -7.24 8.25 0.40
CA ALA A 319 -5.83 7.90 0.40
C ALA A 319 -4.96 9.08 -0.05
N VAL A 320 -3.81 9.28 0.62
CA VAL A 320 -2.75 10.20 0.19
C VAL A 320 -1.69 9.36 -0.51
N ILE A 321 -1.48 9.58 -1.80
CA ILE A 321 -0.60 8.76 -2.63
C ILE A 321 0.52 9.61 -3.20
N GLU A 322 1.76 9.23 -2.88
CA GLU A 322 2.98 9.81 -3.43
C GLU A 322 3.38 9.10 -4.72
N CYS A 323 3.62 9.86 -5.80
CA CYS A 323 4.23 9.33 -7.01
C CYS A 323 5.68 8.89 -6.74
N GLY A 324 6.07 7.74 -7.29
CA GLY A 324 7.45 7.27 -7.21
C GLY A 324 8.39 8.15 -8.05
N MET A 325 8.09 8.33 -9.33
CA MET A 325 8.92 9.11 -10.25
C MET A 325 8.08 9.75 -11.36
N GLY A 326 8.24 11.07 -11.54
CA GLY A 326 7.42 11.80 -12.52
C GLY A 326 5.97 11.89 -12.09
N ALA A 327 5.05 11.43 -12.91
CA ALA A 327 3.65 11.17 -12.65
C ALA A 327 2.96 10.51 -13.85
N ARG A 328 3.17 11.02 -15.09
CA ARG A 328 2.41 10.61 -16.29
C ARG A 328 2.40 9.10 -16.51
N ARG A 329 3.54 8.46 -16.30
CA ARG A 329 3.76 7.02 -16.47
C ARG A 329 4.07 6.31 -15.16
N ASP A 330 3.82 6.97 -14.03
CA ASP A 330 4.01 6.41 -12.70
C ASP A 330 2.88 5.42 -12.38
N ALA A 331 3.22 4.28 -11.80
CA ALA A 331 2.25 3.23 -11.49
C ALA A 331 1.09 3.71 -10.60
N THR A 332 1.31 4.76 -9.78
CA THR A 332 0.25 5.34 -8.95
C THR A 332 -0.81 6.09 -9.75
N ASN A 333 -0.53 6.43 -11.02
CA ASN A 333 -1.37 7.31 -11.84
C ASN A 333 -2.52 6.59 -12.58
N VAL A 334 -2.90 5.40 -12.15
CA VAL A 334 -4.00 4.58 -12.70
C VAL A 334 -5.40 5.11 -12.37
N ILE A 335 -5.51 6.19 -11.65
CA ILE A 335 -6.77 6.83 -11.25
C ILE A 335 -7.24 7.85 -12.27
N SER A 336 -8.55 7.95 -12.47
CA SER A 336 -9.16 8.87 -13.42
C SER A 336 -9.52 10.25 -12.84
N ALA A 337 -9.67 10.35 -11.52
CA ALA A 337 -10.01 11.58 -10.82
C ALA A 337 -9.31 11.63 -9.45
N THR A 338 -9.07 12.84 -8.95
CA THR A 338 -8.50 13.08 -7.62
C THR A 338 -9.38 14.05 -6.83
N LEU A 339 -9.33 13.96 -5.49
CA LEU A 339 -9.87 15.01 -4.62
C LEU A 339 -9.06 16.30 -4.78
N CYS A 340 -7.74 16.14 -4.87
CA CYS A 340 -6.78 17.21 -5.14
C CYS A 340 -5.50 16.58 -5.67
N SER A 341 -4.93 17.15 -6.73
CA SER A 341 -3.58 16.84 -7.18
C SER A 341 -2.60 17.90 -6.63
N VAL A 342 -1.39 17.46 -6.27
CA VAL A 342 -0.38 18.35 -5.68
C VAL A 342 0.95 18.20 -6.42
N ILE A 343 1.55 19.32 -6.82
CA ILE A 343 2.92 19.40 -7.35
C ILE A 343 3.74 20.25 -6.40
N THR A 344 4.61 19.64 -5.58
CA THR A 344 5.35 20.34 -4.52
C THR A 344 6.43 21.28 -5.04
N GLY A 345 6.98 20.99 -6.22
CA GLY A 345 8.00 21.81 -6.90
C GLY A 345 8.70 21.00 -7.98
N ILE A 346 9.44 21.70 -8.84
CA ILE A 346 10.16 21.12 -9.98
C ILE A 346 11.62 21.59 -9.93
N ALA A 347 12.54 20.60 -9.89
CA ALA A 347 13.98 20.79 -10.00
C ALA A 347 14.56 19.66 -10.86
N LEU A 348 15.83 19.76 -11.25
CA LEU A 348 16.54 18.71 -11.99
C LEU A 348 16.75 17.50 -11.09
N ASP A 349 16.19 16.37 -11.48
CA ASP A 349 16.44 15.05 -10.89
C ASP A 349 15.96 13.98 -11.88
N HIS A 350 16.51 12.77 -11.75
CA HIS A 350 16.17 11.62 -12.63
C HIS A 350 16.26 11.96 -14.13
N THR A 351 17.23 12.78 -14.52
CA THR A 351 17.34 13.36 -15.87
C THR A 351 17.44 12.31 -16.98
N SER A 352 18.01 11.14 -16.69
CA SER A 352 18.06 9.99 -17.62
C SER A 352 16.68 9.38 -17.95
N TYR A 353 15.64 9.64 -17.14
CA TYR A 353 14.29 9.12 -17.31
C TYR A 353 13.25 10.20 -17.60
N LEU A 354 13.36 11.36 -16.96
CA LEU A 354 12.36 12.43 -17.06
C LEU A 354 12.74 13.52 -18.08
N GLY A 355 13.99 13.48 -18.59
CA GLY A 355 14.55 14.47 -19.48
C GLY A 355 15.48 15.45 -18.75
N ASP A 356 16.28 16.16 -19.51
CA ASP A 356 17.41 16.99 -19.09
C ASP A 356 17.05 18.47 -18.86
N SER A 357 15.78 18.82 -18.93
CA SER A 357 15.28 20.19 -18.74
C SER A 357 14.12 20.26 -17.77
N LEU A 358 13.98 21.40 -17.07
CA LEU A 358 12.83 21.64 -16.17
C LEU A 358 11.49 21.52 -16.91
N THR A 359 11.44 21.92 -18.18
CA THR A 359 10.26 21.80 -19.04
C THR A 359 9.89 20.33 -19.30
N ALA A 360 10.88 19.45 -19.54
CA ALA A 360 10.64 18.02 -19.73
C ALA A 360 10.13 17.37 -18.44
N ILE A 361 10.79 17.65 -17.32
CA ILE A 361 10.36 17.16 -15.99
C ILE A 361 8.96 17.67 -15.64
N ALA A 362 8.65 18.94 -15.95
CA ALA A 362 7.32 19.51 -15.75
C ALA A 362 6.24 18.76 -16.55
N ARG A 363 6.51 18.38 -17.81
CA ARG A 363 5.56 17.59 -18.64
C ARG A 363 5.26 16.21 -18.04
N GLU A 364 6.26 15.53 -17.49
CA GLU A 364 6.05 14.25 -16.83
C GLU A 364 5.24 14.41 -15.54
N LYS A 365 5.54 15.45 -14.73
CA LYS A 365 4.80 15.72 -13.49
C LYS A 365 3.38 16.24 -13.73
N ALA A 366 3.14 16.96 -14.82
CA ALA A 366 1.80 17.39 -15.24
C ALA A 366 0.83 16.21 -15.45
N GLY A 367 1.32 14.99 -15.63
CA GLY A 367 0.48 13.79 -15.70
C GLY A 367 -0.35 13.51 -14.45
N VAL A 368 -0.05 14.13 -13.30
CA VAL A 368 -0.86 14.03 -12.08
C VAL A 368 -2.21 14.76 -12.20
N ILE A 369 -2.29 15.74 -13.11
CA ILE A 369 -3.48 16.56 -13.31
C ILE A 369 -4.60 15.73 -13.89
N LYS A 370 -5.80 15.82 -13.31
CA LYS A 370 -6.99 15.10 -13.76
C LYS A 370 -8.07 16.10 -14.18
N GLU A 371 -8.87 15.70 -15.16
CA GLU A 371 -9.93 16.55 -15.72
C GLU A 371 -10.85 17.08 -14.61
N GLY A 372 -11.01 18.38 -14.55
CA GLY A 372 -11.85 19.09 -13.58
C GLY A 372 -11.42 18.97 -12.11
N SER A 373 -10.33 18.26 -11.80
CA SER A 373 -9.88 18.08 -10.42
C SER A 373 -8.97 19.23 -9.96
N PRO A 374 -9.08 19.71 -8.71
CA PRO A 374 -8.24 20.77 -8.17
C PRO A 374 -6.74 20.42 -8.20
N LEU A 375 -5.91 21.39 -8.53
CA LEU A 375 -4.44 21.28 -8.56
C LEU A 375 -3.82 22.32 -7.62
N VAL A 376 -3.05 21.86 -6.63
CA VAL A 376 -2.19 22.73 -5.81
C VAL A 376 -0.76 22.66 -6.34
N ILE A 377 -0.14 23.81 -6.57
CA ILE A 377 1.24 23.91 -7.05
C ILE A 377 2.10 24.72 -6.08
N GLY A 378 3.28 24.18 -5.76
CA GLY A 378 4.33 24.93 -5.07
C GLY A 378 5.08 25.86 -6.02
N GLU A 379 6.06 26.58 -5.47
CA GLU A 379 6.92 27.46 -6.27
C GLU A 379 7.75 26.67 -7.29
N MET A 380 7.85 27.24 -8.49
CA MET A 380 8.64 26.70 -9.58
C MET A 380 9.06 27.80 -10.55
N THR A 381 9.98 27.52 -11.46
CA THR A 381 10.41 28.46 -12.50
C THR A 381 9.28 28.77 -13.47
N HIS A 382 9.36 29.92 -14.14
CA HIS A 382 8.38 30.35 -15.14
C HIS A 382 8.16 29.31 -16.25
N ASP A 383 9.23 28.67 -16.73
CA ASP A 383 9.16 27.67 -17.81
C ASP A 383 8.40 26.42 -17.37
N ALA A 384 8.65 25.94 -16.13
CA ALA A 384 7.93 24.81 -15.55
C ALA A 384 6.44 25.17 -15.32
N LEU A 385 6.18 26.36 -14.78
CA LEU A 385 4.83 26.86 -14.53
C LEU A 385 4.00 26.93 -15.82
N SER A 386 4.59 27.43 -16.91
CA SER A 386 3.92 27.52 -18.21
C SER A 386 3.42 26.16 -18.70
N VAL A 387 4.22 25.10 -18.53
CA VAL A 387 3.84 23.74 -18.91
C VAL A 387 2.68 23.21 -18.04
N ILE A 388 2.78 23.42 -16.72
CA ILE A 388 1.73 22.97 -15.78
C ILE A 388 0.42 23.71 -16.04
N THR A 389 0.48 25.03 -16.26
CA THR A 389 -0.70 25.86 -16.55
C THR A 389 -1.37 25.43 -17.84
N ALA A 390 -0.62 25.23 -18.92
CA ALA A 390 -1.17 24.79 -20.19
C ALA A 390 -1.89 23.42 -20.09
N GLU A 391 -1.31 22.47 -19.32
CA GLU A 391 -1.95 21.15 -19.11
C GLU A 391 -3.18 21.27 -18.22
N ALA A 392 -3.16 22.09 -17.16
CA ALA A 392 -4.30 22.34 -16.31
C ALA A 392 -5.47 23.00 -17.05
N GLU A 393 -5.19 24.00 -17.90
CA GLU A 393 -6.19 24.62 -18.79
C GLU A 393 -6.81 23.60 -19.74
N ARG A 394 -5.98 22.77 -20.39
CA ARG A 394 -6.43 21.70 -21.28
C ARG A 394 -7.39 20.72 -20.60
N LEU A 395 -7.17 20.45 -19.30
CA LEU A 395 -7.96 19.52 -18.49
C LEU A 395 -9.04 20.22 -17.63
N CYS A 396 -9.25 21.53 -17.83
CA CYS A 396 -10.18 22.34 -17.01
C CYS A 396 -9.94 22.16 -15.50
N ALA A 397 -8.69 21.93 -15.07
CA ALA A 397 -8.30 21.74 -13.69
C ALA A 397 -8.01 23.09 -13.02
N PRO A 398 -8.75 23.51 -11.98
CA PRO A 398 -8.48 24.78 -11.31
C PRO A 398 -7.14 24.72 -10.55
N ILE A 399 -6.30 25.73 -10.74
CA ILE A 399 -4.99 25.85 -10.10
C ILE A 399 -5.11 26.70 -8.84
N TYR A 400 -4.50 26.22 -7.76
CA TYR A 400 -4.36 26.91 -6.48
C TYR A 400 -2.90 26.98 -6.08
N THR A 401 -2.51 28.11 -5.50
CA THR A 401 -1.20 28.31 -4.86
C THR A 401 -1.34 28.36 -3.35
N PRO A 402 -0.33 27.92 -2.58
CA PRO A 402 -0.32 28.11 -1.14
C PRO A 402 -0.42 29.59 -0.77
N ASP A 403 -0.98 29.85 0.40
CA ASP A 403 -0.94 31.20 0.96
C ASP A 403 0.48 31.54 1.43
N ASN A 404 0.81 32.85 1.49
CA ASN A 404 2.09 33.30 2.01
C ASN A 404 2.25 32.86 3.47
N TYR A 405 3.46 32.49 3.84
CA TYR A 405 3.82 32.14 5.21
C TYR A 405 4.97 33.00 5.73
N THR A 406 5.02 33.16 7.04
CA THR A 406 6.13 33.80 7.77
C THR A 406 6.60 32.87 8.88
N VAL A 407 7.92 32.68 8.98
CA VAL A 407 8.53 31.89 10.06
C VAL A 407 8.67 32.79 11.29
N LYS A 408 8.02 32.42 12.40
CA LYS A 408 8.12 33.12 13.69
C LYS A 408 9.31 32.66 14.51
N SER A 409 9.53 31.34 14.52
CA SER A 409 10.66 30.73 15.22
C SER A 409 11.05 29.41 14.56
N ALA A 410 12.34 29.07 14.65
CA ALA A 410 12.88 27.79 14.22
C ALA A 410 13.92 27.32 15.24
N SER A 411 13.78 26.08 15.74
CA SER A 411 14.68 25.42 16.69
C SER A 411 14.67 23.92 16.45
N LEU A 412 15.50 23.18 17.17
CA LEU A 412 15.50 21.70 17.12
C LEU A 412 14.20 21.08 17.66
N ASP A 413 13.33 21.87 18.31
CA ASP A 413 11.98 21.43 18.74
C ASP A 413 10.91 21.60 17.66
N GLY A 414 11.27 22.19 16.51
CA GLY A 414 10.39 22.46 15.39
C GLY A 414 10.36 23.93 14.95
N THR A 415 9.47 24.22 14.03
CA THR A 415 9.25 25.54 13.43
C THR A 415 7.83 26.00 13.72
N VAL A 416 7.64 27.28 14.04
CA VAL A 416 6.34 27.93 14.16
C VAL A 416 6.17 28.94 13.02
N ILE A 417 5.03 28.86 12.32
CA ILE A 417 4.72 29.75 11.18
C ILE A 417 3.33 30.36 11.33
N ASP A 418 3.16 31.53 10.71
CA ASP A 418 1.84 32.00 10.28
C ASP A 418 1.69 31.70 8.78
N CYS A 419 0.52 31.24 8.33
CA CYS A 419 0.24 30.92 6.94
C CYS A 419 -1.18 31.31 6.56
N GLY A 420 -1.34 32.33 5.71
CA GLY A 420 -2.65 32.86 5.35
C GLY A 420 -3.46 33.29 6.57
N ALA A 421 -4.62 32.68 6.79
CA ALA A 421 -5.47 32.93 7.97
C ALA A 421 -5.02 32.18 9.22
N PHE A 422 -4.09 31.24 9.11
CA PHE A 422 -3.63 30.40 10.22
C PHE A 422 -2.45 31.05 10.93
N SER A 423 -2.57 31.33 12.24
CA SER A 423 -1.49 31.85 13.08
C SER A 423 -0.93 30.73 13.98
N ASP A 424 0.37 30.82 14.33
CA ASP A 424 1.04 29.92 15.28
C ASP A 424 0.94 28.43 14.94
N ILE A 425 1.08 28.07 13.68
CA ILE A 425 1.13 26.67 13.23
C ILE A 425 2.49 26.07 13.63
N ARG A 426 2.47 25.03 14.42
CA ARG A 426 3.66 24.27 14.82
C ARG A 426 3.93 23.15 13.84
N ILE A 427 5.18 23.05 13.39
CA ILE A 427 5.69 22.01 12.48
C ILE A 427 6.86 21.33 13.19
N PRO A 428 6.74 20.08 13.65
CA PRO A 428 7.83 19.35 14.31
C PRO A 428 8.92 18.88 13.36
N LEU A 429 8.59 18.77 12.06
CA LEU A 429 9.56 18.39 11.04
C LEU A 429 10.58 19.51 10.87
N LEU A 430 11.86 19.18 11.04
CA LEU A 430 12.96 20.12 10.89
C LEU A 430 13.33 20.33 9.41
N GLY A 431 13.94 21.47 9.13
CA GLY A 431 14.40 21.87 7.80
C GLY A 431 13.71 23.12 7.28
N THR A 432 14.49 24.03 6.67
CA THR A 432 14.02 25.34 6.16
C THR A 432 12.98 25.21 5.04
N HIS A 433 12.89 24.04 4.41
CA HIS A 433 11.89 23.70 3.38
C HIS A 433 10.53 23.25 3.94
N GLN A 434 10.43 22.88 5.22
CA GLN A 434 9.19 22.33 5.79
C GLN A 434 8.06 23.35 5.91
N PRO A 435 8.30 24.65 6.21
CA PRO A 435 7.27 25.68 6.12
C PRO A 435 6.57 25.75 4.76
N LYS A 436 7.33 25.64 3.68
CA LYS A 436 6.80 25.59 2.30
C LYS A 436 5.94 24.35 2.07
N ASN A 437 6.40 23.17 2.51
CA ASN A 437 5.65 21.93 2.42
C ASN A 437 4.34 22.00 3.23
N ALA A 438 4.38 22.62 4.42
CA ALA A 438 3.21 22.83 5.26
C ALA A 438 2.19 23.78 4.61
N ALA A 439 2.63 24.88 3.99
CA ALA A 439 1.74 25.79 3.27
C ALA A 439 1.01 25.06 2.11
N ILE A 440 1.72 24.20 1.38
CA ILE A 440 1.12 23.35 0.33
C ILE A 440 0.10 22.38 0.93
N ALA A 441 0.44 21.72 2.05
CA ALA A 441 -0.45 20.78 2.72
C ALA A 441 -1.71 21.48 3.28
N ILE A 442 -1.57 22.65 3.87
CA ILE A 442 -2.70 23.49 4.35
C ILE A 442 -3.65 23.80 3.18
N LYS A 443 -3.11 24.29 2.07
CA LYS A 443 -3.93 24.63 0.89
C LYS A 443 -4.67 23.39 0.35
N ALA A 444 -3.98 22.28 0.20
CA ALA A 444 -4.60 21.03 -0.29
C ALA A 444 -5.66 20.50 0.69
N ALA A 445 -5.40 20.55 2.00
CA ALA A 445 -6.38 20.16 3.02
C ALA A 445 -7.62 21.07 3.02
N THR A 446 -7.46 22.37 2.85
CA THR A 446 -8.57 23.34 2.74
C THR A 446 -9.45 23.03 1.53
N ILE A 447 -8.88 22.62 0.40
CA ILE A 447 -9.66 22.21 -0.79
C ILE A 447 -10.41 20.90 -0.51
N VAL A 448 -9.77 19.94 0.12
CA VAL A 448 -10.40 18.65 0.48
C VAL A 448 -11.51 18.84 1.52
N ALA A 449 -11.43 19.87 2.38
CA ALA A 449 -12.46 20.23 3.34
C ALA A 449 -13.83 20.53 2.71
N GLU A 450 -13.89 20.98 1.46
CA GLU A 450 -15.15 21.17 0.73
C GLU A 450 -15.93 19.85 0.58
N ARG A 451 -15.22 18.73 0.48
CA ARG A 451 -15.79 17.38 0.36
C ARG A 451 -15.91 16.67 1.72
N PHE A 452 -15.03 17.00 2.66
CA PHE A 452 -14.96 16.42 3.99
C PHE A 452 -15.01 17.54 5.07
N PRO A 453 -16.19 18.00 5.46
CA PRO A 453 -16.33 19.11 6.40
C PRO A 453 -15.74 18.88 7.80
N THR A 454 -15.35 17.64 8.11
CA THR A 454 -14.61 17.30 9.34
C THR A 454 -13.17 17.80 9.31
N VAL A 455 -12.63 18.13 8.12
CA VAL A 455 -11.33 18.79 7.98
C VAL A 455 -11.49 20.26 8.35
N THR A 456 -11.20 20.59 9.58
CA THR A 456 -11.35 21.92 10.17
C THR A 456 -9.99 22.59 10.39
N GLU A 457 -9.99 23.88 10.76
CA GLU A 457 -8.77 24.57 11.19
C GLU A 457 -8.07 23.82 12.34
N ASP A 458 -8.82 23.35 13.33
CA ASP A 458 -8.26 22.60 14.46
C ASP A 458 -7.60 21.30 14.01
N SER A 459 -8.23 20.55 13.10
CA SER A 459 -7.63 19.32 12.58
C SER A 459 -6.36 19.58 11.75
N ILE A 460 -6.29 20.71 11.04
CA ILE A 460 -5.08 21.14 10.32
C ILE A 460 -3.96 21.45 11.31
N ARG A 461 -4.25 22.20 12.39
CA ARG A 461 -3.27 22.54 13.44
C ARG A 461 -2.74 21.29 14.14
N VAL A 462 -3.65 20.45 14.63
CA VAL A 462 -3.30 19.21 15.34
C VAL A 462 -2.52 18.28 14.41
N GLY A 463 -3.00 18.07 13.20
CA GLY A 463 -2.35 17.18 12.24
C GLY A 463 -0.94 17.62 11.89
N LEU A 464 -0.72 18.92 11.67
CA LEU A 464 0.64 19.45 11.41
C LEU A 464 1.55 19.27 12.63
N ALA A 465 1.04 19.56 13.84
CA ALA A 465 1.81 19.43 15.08
C ALA A 465 2.15 17.98 15.46
N GLU A 466 1.39 17.00 14.97
CA GLU A 466 1.61 15.57 15.20
C GLU A 466 2.31 14.85 14.03
N THR A 467 2.70 15.58 12.98
CA THR A 467 3.33 14.99 11.80
C THR A 467 4.67 14.39 12.15
N VAL A 468 4.85 13.11 11.81
CA VAL A 468 6.12 12.38 11.90
C VAL A 468 6.53 11.90 10.52
N TRP A 469 7.77 12.21 10.13
CA TRP A 469 8.32 11.74 8.86
C TRP A 469 9.82 11.55 8.96
N HIS A 470 10.28 10.31 8.83
CA HIS A 470 11.67 9.94 9.04
C HIS A 470 12.56 10.23 7.83
N GLY A 471 13.87 10.43 8.09
CA GLY A 471 14.88 10.59 7.06
C GLY A 471 14.86 11.95 6.36
N ARG A 472 14.25 12.98 6.95
CA ARG A 472 14.23 14.37 6.43
C ARG A 472 14.60 15.33 7.54
N PHE A 473 15.86 15.75 7.55
CA PHE A 473 16.50 16.58 8.57
C PHE A 473 16.09 16.17 10.00
N GLU A 474 16.17 14.87 10.25
CA GLU A 474 15.66 14.21 11.44
C GLU A 474 16.73 14.21 12.53
N LEU A 475 16.36 14.66 13.74
CA LEU A 475 17.21 14.59 14.93
C LEU A 475 17.22 13.14 15.46
N LEU A 476 18.37 12.46 15.32
CA LEU A 476 18.55 11.07 15.79
C LEU A 476 19.13 11.00 17.19
N SER A 477 19.95 11.98 17.59
CA SER A 477 20.58 12.07 18.92
C SER A 477 20.77 13.53 19.31
N SER A 478 20.71 13.83 20.61
CA SER A 478 20.96 15.16 21.17
C SER A 478 22.38 15.33 21.72
N ASP A 479 23.14 14.24 21.94
CA ASP A 479 24.52 14.27 22.45
C ASP A 479 25.40 13.16 21.84
N PRO A 480 26.28 13.49 20.86
CA PRO A 480 26.28 14.76 20.15
C PRO A 480 24.99 14.92 19.33
N VAL A 481 24.64 16.15 19.01
CA VAL A 481 23.53 16.39 18.07
C VAL A 481 23.85 15.67 16.77
N PHE A 482 22.96 14.72 16.38
CA PHE A 482 23.10 13.96 15.16
C PHE A 482 21.83 14.09 14.32
N ILE A 483 21.96 14.71 13.16
CA ILE A 483 20.88 14.88 12.18
C ILE A 483 21.09 13.93 11.00
N PHE A 484 20.02 13.28 10.55
CA PHE A 484 19.98 12.56 9.28
C PHE A 484 19.10 13.30 8.27
N ASP A 485 19.61 13.49 7.05
CA ASP A 485 18.84 14.01 5.93
C ASP A 485 19.04 13.18 4.67
N GLY A 486 17.94 12.83 4.01
CA GLY A 486 17.95 12.05 2.76
C GLY A 486 18.22 12.88 1.50
N ALA A 487 18.73 14.10 1.60
CA ALA A 487 19.13 14.94 0.46
C ALA A 487 20.14 14.20 -0.41
N HIS A 488 19.82 14.03 -1.70
CA HIS A 488 20.57 13.21 -2.64
C HIS A 488 20.66 13.82 -4.05
N ASN A 489 20.22 15.05 -4.22
CA ASN A 489 20.39 15.88 -5.41
C ASN A 489 20.86 17.27 -4.99
N LEU A 490 21.36 18.07 -5.93
CA LEU A 490 21.95 19.36 -5.64
C LEU A 490 20.99 20.30 -4.90
N ASP A 491 19.73 20.37 -5.32
CA ASP A 491 18.71 21.22 -4.71
C ASP A 491 18.41 20.79 -3.26
N GLY A 492 18.30 19.48 -3.02
CA GLY A 492 18.14 18.91 -1.68
C GLY A 492 19.33 19.22 -0.77
N VAL A 493 20.56 19.08 -1.27
CA VAL A 493 21.78 19.40 -0.49
C VAL A 493 21.86 20.89 -0.17
N LYS A 494 21.52 21.80 -1.09
CA LYS A 494 21.42 23.23 -0.80
C LYS A 494 20.45 23.52 0.34
N SER A 495 19.28 22.89 0.30
CA SER A 495 18.27 23.03 1.36
C SER A 495 18.77 22.45 2.72
N ALA A 496 19.49 21.32 2.70
CA ALA A 496 20.11 20.76 3.89
C ALA A 496 21.19 21.68 4.46
N VAL A 497 22.04 22.25 3.63
CA VAL A 497 23.09 23.23 4.03
C VAL A 497 22.46 24.49 4.64
N GLU A 498 21.37 25.01 4.07
CA GLU A 498 20.62 26.13 4.66
C GLU A 498 20.04 25.76 6.02
N SER A 499 19.51 24.55 6.14
CA SER A 499 18.99 24.02 7.42
C SER A 499 20.12 23.85 8.46
N ILE A 500 21.31 23.39 8.08
CA ILE A 500 22.49 23.31 8.95
C ILE A 500 22.84 24.70 9.50
N ARG A 501 22.85 25.73 8.65
CA ARG A 501 23.13 27.10 9.10
C ARG A 501 22.07 27.61 10.06
N THR A 502 20.81 27.33 9.79
CA THR A 502 19.66 27.80 10.59
C THR A 502 19.58 27.12 11.95
N TYR A 503 19.72 25.79 12.00
CA TYR A 503 19.46 25.00 13.20
C TYR A 503 20.73 24.66 14.00
N LEU A 504 21.91 24.61 13.34
CA LEU A 504 23.16 24.09 13.93
C LEU A 504 24.30 25.11 13.96
N GLY A 505 24.05 26.35 13.55
CA GLY A 505 25.07 27.40 13.55
C GLY A 505 26.12 27.31 12.43
N GLY A 506 25.97 26.41 11.47
CA GLY A 506 26.69 26.39 10.20
C GLY A 506 27.97 25.54 10.13
N LYS A 507 28.52 25.04 11.24
CA LYS A 507 29.68 24.13 11.22
C LYS A 507 29.31 22.77 11.76
N VAL A 508 29.61 21.71 11.00
CA VAL A 508 29.29 20.32 11.34
C VAL A 508 30.39 19.37 10.90
N VAL A 509 30.44 18.18 11.50
CA VAL A 509 31.07 17.00 10.90
C VAL A 509 30.03 16.36 9.97
N CYS A 510 30.43 15.96 8.78
CA CYS A 510 29.52 15.35 7.81
C CYS A 510 29.84 13.86 7.62
N LEU A 511 28.81 13.02 7.64
CA LEU A 511 28.83 11.64 7.17
C LEU A 511 28.07 11.59 5.83
N THR A 512 28.69 11.12 4.75
CA THR A 512 28.03 11.19 3.45
C THR A 512 28.34 10.00 2.57
N GLY A 513 27.37 9.66 1.71
CA GLY A 513 27.48 8.64 0.66
C GLY A 513 26.49 8.92 -0.44
N VAL A 514 26.88 8.73 -1.69
CA VAL A 514 26.08 9.12 -2.86
C VAL A 514 25.98 7.98 -3.89
N LEU A 515 25.06 8.15 -4.83
CA LEU A 515 24.96 7.28 -6.00
C LEU A 515 25.76 7.88 -7.17
N ARG A 516 26.30 7.04 -8.04
CA ARG A 516 27.16 7.43 -9.19
C ARG A 516 26.47 8.34 -10.19
N ASP A 517 25.15 8.24 -10.30
CA ASP A 517 24.31 8.97 -11.23
C ASP A 517 23.91 10.38 -10.74
N LYS A 518 24.43 10.81 -9.60
CA LYS A 518 24.14 12.14 -9.02
C LYS A 518 25.26 13.15 -9.29
N GLU A 519 24.92 14.42 -9.18
CA GLU A 519 25.87 15.55 -9.36
C GLU A 519 26.76 15.74 -8.12
N TYR A 520 27.47 14.65 -7.73
CA TYR A 520 28.18 14.59 -6.44
C TYR A 520 29.30 15.62 -6.31
N THR A 521 29.91 16.09 -7.40
CA THR A 521 30.92 17.15 -7.39
C THR A 521 30.32 18.48 -6.96
N GLU A 522 29.16 18.85 -7.52
CA GLU A 522 28.48 20.08 -7.14
C GLU A 522 27.91 19.99 -5.70
N MET A 523 27.43 18.80 -5.31
CA MET A 523 27.03 18.55 -3.92
C MET A 523 28.22 18.70 -2.96
N ALA A 524 29.43 18.26 -3.34
CA ALA A 524 30.66 18.43 -2.55
C ALA A 524 30.99 19.91 -2.29
N LYS A 525 30.85 20.77 -3.30
CA LYS A 525 31.04 22.22 -3.15
C LYS A 525 30.07 22.83 -2.14
N GLU A 526 28.81 22.42 -2.15
CA GLU A 526 27.82 22.91 -1.18
C GLU A 526 28.15 22.43 0.23
N ILE A 527 28.51 21.15 0.41
CA ILE A 527 28.88 20.57 1.71
C ILE A 527 30.10 21.28 2.29
N SER A 528 31.11 21.63 1.48
CA SER A 528 32.33 22.32 1.92
C SER A 528 32.06 23.67 2.59
N THR A 529 30.91 24.29 2.31
CA THR A 529 30.53 25.58 2.92
C THR A 529 30.15 25.46 4.41
N VAL A 530 29.85 24.24 4.88
CA VAL A 530 29.40 23.95 6.26
C VAL A 530 30.24 22.88 6.95
N SER A 531 31.13 22.18 6.25
CA SER A 531 31.93 21.11 6.83
C SER A 531 33.38 21.13 6.30
N ASP A 532 34.34 21.14 7.21
CA ASP A 532 35.76 20.96 6.91
C ASP A 532 36.21 19.50 7.15
N THR A 533 35.34 18.66 7.72
CA THR A 533 35.61 17.27 8.12
C THR A 533 34.48 16.35 7.66
N VAL A 534 34.80 15.46 6.75
CA VAL A 534 33.80 14.56 6.13
C VAL A 534 34.25 13.11 6.21
N VAL A 535 33.36 12.24 6.64
CA VAL A 535 33.48 10.78 6.54
C VAL A 535 32.65 10.28 5.36
N THR A 536 33.24 9.54 4.45
CA THR A 536 32.54 8.97 3.30
C THR A 536 32.25 7.49 3.50
N VAL A 537 31.09 7.06 3.05
CA VAL A 537 30.65 5.64 3.09
C VAL A 537 30.06 5.24 1.74
N THR A 538 30.05 3.94 1.46
CA THR A 538 29.38 3.37 0.29
C THR A 538 27.96 2.99 0.67
N PRO A 539 26.91 3.67 0.16
CA PRO A 539 25.51 3.31 0.40
C PRO A 539 25.19 1.89 -0.04
N ASN A 540 24.25 1.23 0.62
CA ASN A 540 23.81 -0.13 0.26
C ASN A 540 22.92 -0.12 -1.00
N SER A 541 23.54 0.10 -2.16
CA SER A 541 22.88 0.16 -3.47
C SER A 541 23.84 -0.28 -4.57
N PRO A 542 23.37 -1.02 -5.60
CA PRO A 542 24.20 -1.37 -6.77
C PRO A 542 24.72 -0.14 -7.53
N ARG A 543 24.07 1.02 -7.37
CA ARG A 543 24.44 2.28 -8.00
C ARG A 543 25.36 3.15 -7.13
N ALA A 544 25.75 2.67 -5.94
CA ALA A 544 26.56 3.47 -5.01
C ALA A 544 27.91 3.86 -5.60
N LEU A 545 28.35 5.08 -5.33
CA LEU A 545 29.74 5.49 -5.53
C LEU A 545 30.58 4.95 -4.35
N ASP A 546 31.74 4.41 -4.67
CA ASP A 546 32.68 3.89 -3.66
C ASP A 546 33.13 5.00 -2.71
N SER A 547 33.32 4.67 -1.42
CA SER A 547 33.67 5.66 -0.40
C SER A 547 35.02 6.34 -0.67
N LYS A 548 36.00 5.61 -1.22
CA LYS A 548 37.33 6.14 -1.54
C LYS A 548 37.29 7.07 -2.75
N ASP A 549 36.51 6.69 -3.78
CA ASP A 549 36.33 7.54 -4.97
C ASP A 549 35.63 8.85 -4.58
N TYR A 550 34.61 8.74 -3.71
CA TYR A 550 33.91 9.94 -3.24
C TYR A 550 34.76 10.80 -2.33
N ALA A 551 35.58 10.21 -1.43
CA ALA A 551 36.55 10.96 -0.61
C ALA A 551 37.55 11.73 -1.49
N THR A 552 38.01 11.11 -2.57
CA THR A 552 38.91 11.75 -3.54
C THR A 552 38.25 12.98 -4.18
N ALA A 553 36.99 12.87 -4.63
CA ALA A 553 36.26 13.99 -5.21
C ALA A 553 36.00 15.12 -4.19
N LEU A 554 35.69 14.76 -2.95
CA LEU A 554 35.50 15.74 -1.86
C LEU A 554 36.78 16.45 -1.45
N SER A 555 37.94 15.82 -1.54
CA SER A 555 39.24 16.38 -1.13
C SER A 555 39.68 17.58 -1.97
N GLU A 556 39.06 17.82 -3.12
CA GLU A 556 39.24 19.05 -3.90
C GLU A 556 38.64 20.30 -3.21
N TYR A 557 37.66 20.10 -2.32
CA TYR A 557 36.89 21.18 -1.69
C TYR A 557 36.95 21.14 -0.15
N ILE A 558 37.30 20.00 0.46
CA ILE A 558 37.20 19.72 1.90
C ILE A 558 38.57 19.28 2.44
N SER A 559 39.03 19.89 3.51
CA SER A 559 40.38 19.68 4.05
C SER A 559 40.62 18.29 4.64
N TYR A 560 39.60 17.70 5.29
CA TYR A 560 39.73 16.41 5.98
C TYR A 560 38.65 15.45 5.50
N THR A 561 39.04 14.50 4.67
CA THR A 561 38.15 13.47 4.12
C THR A 561 38.62 12.08 4.56
N TYR A 562 37.71 11.28 5.11
CA TYR A 562 38.00 9.99 5.69
C TYR A 562 37.11 8.91 5.04
N PRO A 563 37.63 8.09 4.12
CA PRO A 563 36.86 6.98 3.58
C PRO A 563 36.73 5.84 4.60
N ALA A 564 35.51 5.43 4.91
CA ALA A 564 35.23 4.29 5.77
C ALA A 564 34.99 3.01 4.97
N GLU A 565 35.28 1.85 5.54
CA GLU A 565 35.12 0.55 4.90
C GLU A 565 33.66 0.07 4.90
N SER A 566 32.89 0.48 5.91
CA SER A 566 31.46 0.18 6.05
C SER A 566 30.70 1.39 6.58
N ILE A 567 29.36 1.34 6.47
CA ILE A 567 28.51 2.39 7.08
C ILE A 567 28.66 2.40 8.60
N SER A 568 28.79 1.23 9.23
CA SER A 568 29.04 1.08 10.68
C SER A 568 30.32 1.79 11.11
N ASP A 569 31.44 1.50 10.44
CA ASP A 569 32.74 2.17 10.73
C ASP A 569 32.64 3.68 10.49
N GLY A 570 31.94 4.08 9.44
CA GLY A 570 31.70 5.49 9.12
C GLY A 570 30.92 6.22 10.21
N VAL A 571 29.86 5.62 10.73
CA VAL A 571 29.07 6.19 11.85
C VAL A 571 29.93 6.35 13.10
N HIS A 572 30.67 5.31 13.51
CA HIS A 572 31.56 5.36 14.70
C HIS A 572 32.67 6.41 14.54
N MET A 573 33.28 6.47 13.35
CA MET A 573 34.33 7.46 13.07
C MET A 573 33.77 8.88 13.11
N ALA A 574 32.62 9.11 12.44
CA ALA A 574 31.98 10.43 12.40
C ALA A 574 31.52 10.89 13.79
N LEU A 575 30.97 10.01 14.62
CA LEU A 575 30.61 10.31 16.01
C LEU A 575 31.85 10.67 16.85
N THR A 576 32.95 9.95 16.67
CA THR A 576 34.22 10.23 17.36
C THR A 576 34.76 11.62 16.97
N LEU A 577 34.76 11.94 15.68
CA LEU A 577 35.20 13.25 15.18
C LEU A 577 34.28 14.38 15.68
N ALA A 578 32.97 14.16 15.65
CA ALA A 578 31.98 15.14 16.13
C ALA A 578 32.21 15.47 17.62
N LYS A 579 32.40 14.45 18.46
CA LYS A 579 32.69 14.62 19.88
C LYS A 579 34.05 15.33 20.11
N SER A 580 35.09 14.94 19.39
CA SER A 580 36.43 15.54 19.55
C SER A 580 36.49 17.01 19.13
N HIS A 581 35.70 17.40 18.14
CA HIS A 581 35.60 18.77 17.65
C HIS A 581 34.50 19.58 18.34
N SER A 582 33.69 18.95 19.21
CA SER A 582 32.50 19.55 19.82
C SER A 582 31.55 20.16 18.79
N LEU A 583 31.34 19.43 17.69
CA LEU A 583 30.49 19.84 16.58
C LEU A 583 29.30 18.88 16.42
N PRO A 584 28.16 19.34 15.91
CA PRO A 584 27.08 18.48 15.47
C PRO A 584 27.54 17.55 14.33
N LEU A 585 26.91 16.37 14.23
CA LEU A 585 27.07 15.43 13.14
C LEU A 585 25.84 15.50 12.21
N VAL A 586 26.08 15.59 10.91
CA VAL A 586 25.02 15.52 9.91
C VAL A 586 25.32 14.40 8.91
N CYS A 587 24.38 13.47 8.74
CA CYS A 587 24.43 12.45 7.71
C CYS A 587 23.54 12.88 6.54
N LEU A 588 24.10 12.91 5.32
CA LEU A 588 23.35 13.27 4.10
C LEU A 588 23.94 12.58 2.86
N GLY A 589 23.23 12.65 1.72
CA GLY A 589 23.67 12.14 0.42
C GLY A 589 22.84 10.98 -0.13
N SER A 590 22.24 10.15 0.73
CA SER A 590 21.38 9.05 0.26
C SER A 590 20.45 8.51 1.36
N LEU A 591 19.18 8.30 1.03
CA LEU A 591 18.23 7.59 1.90
C LEU A 591 18.60 6.12 2.15
N TYR A 592 19.38 5.50 1.25
CA TYR A 592 19.80 4.10 1.41
C TYR A 592 20.75 3.86 2.59
N MET A 593 21.25 4.93 3.23
CA MET A 593 22.05 4.83 4.45
C MET A 593 21.20 4.80 5.73
N TYR A 594 19.94 5.27 5.67
CA TYR A 594 19.11 5.49 6.86
C TYR A 594 19.00 4.24 7.75
N ARG A 595 18.65 3.11 7.17
CA ARG A 595 18.49 1.83 7.89
C ARG A 595 19.73 1.46 8.70
N ASP A 596 20.90 1.55 8.06
CA ASP A 596 22.16 1.14 8.68
C ASP A 596 22.59 2.14 9.77
N VAL A 597 22.40 3.44 9.54
CA VAL A 597 22.70 4.51 10.53
C VAL A 597 21.84 4.35 11.79
N VAL A 598 20.51 4.21 11.65
CA VAL A 598 19.63 4.07 12.83
C VAL A 598 19.84 2.75 13.57
N ARG A 599 20.25 1.70 12.87
CA ARG A 599 20.63 0.42 13.46
C ARG A 599 21.88 0.55 14.34
N GLU A 600 22.92 1.24 13.87
CA GLU A 600 24.14 1.49 14.64
C GLU A 600 23.89 2.33 15.90
N LEU A 601 22.91 3.22 15.85
CA LEU A 601 22.51 4.02 17.02
C LEU A 601 21.57 3.26 17.98
N GLY A 602 21.17 2.03 17.65
CA GLY A 602 20.18 1.27 18.42
C GLY A 602 18.77 1.88 18.40
N ILE A 603 18.50 2.78 17.44
CA ILE A 603 17.21 3.43 17.27
C ILE A 603 16.42 2.65 16.22
N TYR A 604 15.30 2.03 16.63
CA TYR A 604 14.41 1.32 15.71
C TYR A 604 13.09 2.09 15.58
N PRO A 605 12.85 2.83 14.48
CA PRO A 605 11.72 3.74 14.37
C PRO A 605 10.33 3.07 14.35
N LEU A 606 10.26 1.76 14.07
CA LEU A 606 8.98 1.04 13.94
C LEU A 606 8.29 0.72 15.28
N SER A 607 8.95 0.87 16.42
CA SER A 607 8.42 0.55 17.75
C SER A 607 8.00 1.77 18.58
N ARG A 608 8.22 2.99 18.12
CA ARG A 608 7.86 4.19 18.87
C ARG A 608 6.50 4.73 18.39
N SER A 609 5.45 4.47 19.16
CA SER A 609 4.31 5.39 19.25
C SER A 609 4.84 6.78 19.63
N ALA A 610 4.24 7.85 19.13
CA ALA A 610 4.65 9.24 19.21
C ALA A 610 4.84 9.82 20.65
N THR A 611 5.04 8.99 21.67
CA THR A 611 5.23 9.40 23.06
C THR A 611 6.49 8.74 23.60
N ALA A 612 7.59 9.40 23.53
CA ALA A 612 8.76 9.43 24.41
C ALA A 612 10.08 9.56 23.64
N LEU A 613 10.54 10.78 23.47
CA LEU A 613 11.96 11.08 23.63
C LEU A 613 12.18 11.36 25.13
N PRO A 614 13.23 10.81 25.76
CA PRO A 614 13.56 11.18 27.15
C PRO A 614 13.97 12.63 27.27
#